data_bad44868923ee391e2a3f627f65165b3
#
_entry.id   bad44868923ee391e2a3f627f65165b3
#
_cell.length_a   1.000
_cell.length_b   1.000
_cell.length_c   1.000
_cell.angle_alpha   90.00
_cell.angle_beta   90.00
_cell.angle_gamma   90.00
#
_symmetry.space_group_name_H-M   'P 1'
#
loop_
_entity.id
_entity.type
_entity.pdbx_description
1 polymer ?
#
loop_
_entity_poly.entity_id
_entity_poly.type
_entity_poly.pdbx_seq_one_letter_code
_entity_poly.pdbx_strand_id
1 'polypeptide(L)' 'MNTIDHIRELSAKLPEDKDLQVVVDLLRALEQNRSFEISQLTELSFEHFNLSMDLIREWRLIGRNYKKI' A
#
# COMPACT_ATOMS: atom_id res chain seq x y z
N MET A 1 10.42 7.80 -8.74
CA MET A 1 10.11 6.67 -7.84
C MET A 1 8.62 6.62 -7.57
N ASN A 2 8.00 5.46 -7.70
CA ASN A 2 6.58 5.33 -7.44
C ASN A 2 6.31 4.94 -5.98
N THR A 3 5.05 5.01 -5.58
CA THR A 3 4.67 4.75 -4.20
C THR A 3 4.97 3.30 -3.79
N ILE A 4 4.82 2.36 -4.70
CA ILE A 4 5.08 0.94 -4.41
C ILE A 4 6.55 0.74 -4.04
N ASP A 5 7.46 1.30 -4.82
CA ASP A 5 8.89 1.20 -4.53
C ASP A 5 9.24 1.90 -3.23
N HIS A 6 8.61 3.05 -2.98
CA HIS A 6 8.81 3.80 -1.75
C HIS A 6 8.40 2.98 -0.52
N ILE A 7 7.25 2.32 -0.59
CA ILE A 7 6.76 1.49 0.51
C ILE A 7 7.72 0.32 0.76
N ARG A 8 8.18 -0.32 -0.29
CA ARG A 8 9.12 -1.45 -0.15
C ARG A 8 10.43 -0.99 0.47
N GLU A 9 10.91 0.16 0.07
CA GLU A 9 12.14 0.73 0.60
C GLU A 9 11.98 1.07 2.08
N LEU A 10 10.87 1.70 2.45
CA LEU A 10 10.59 2.01 3.85
C LEU A 10 10.48 0.75 4.70
N SER A 11 9.82 -0.29 4.19
CA SER A 11 9.66 -1.51 4.97
C SER A 11 10.98 -2.23 5.19
N ALA A 12 11.93 -2.08 4.27
CA ALA A 12 13.26 -2.63 4.45
C ALA A 12 14.04 -1.87 5.52
N LYS A 13 13.82 -0.57 5.64
CA LYS A 13 14.50 0.27 6.62
C LYS A 13 13.84 0.23 7.99
N LEU A 14 12.54 0.06 8.04
CA LEU A 14 11.75 0.14 9.28
C LEU A 14 10.87 -1.11 9.44
N PRO A 15 11.47 -2.30 9.55
CA PRO A 15 10.69 -3.54 9.58
C PRO A 15 9.82 -3.69 10.83
N GLU A 16 10.06 -2.91 11.87
CA GLU A 16 9.30 -2.99 13.11
C GLU A 16 8.19 -1.95 13.21
N ASP A 17 8.05 -1.09 12.22
CA ASP A 17 7.01 -0.06 12.23
C ASP A 17 5.65 -0.71 11.95
N LYS A 18 4.79 -0.71 12.96
CA LYS A 18 3.49 -1.37 12.87
C LYS A 18 2.55 -0.70 11.86
N ASP A 19 2.56 0.62 11.81
CA ASP A 19 1.73 1.35 10.84
C ASP A 19 2.18 1.05 9.43
N LEU A 20 3.48 1.02 9.22
CA LEU A 20 4.03 0.70 7.91
C LEU A 20 3.69 -0.73 7.50
N GLN A 21 3.64 -1.66 8.46
CA GLN A 21 3.25 -3.04 8.15
C GLN A 21 1.82 -3.14 7.65
N VAL A 22 0.93 -2.30 8.17
CA VAL A 22 -0.45 -2.26 7.66
C VAL A 22 -0.44 -1.81 6.19
N VAL A 23 0.37 -0.81 5.86
CA VAL A 23 0.49 -0.36 4.47
C VAL A 23 1.07 -1.45 3.58
N VAL A 24 2.07 -2.18 4.08
CA VAL A 24 2.66 -3.31 3.35
C VAL A 24 1.63 -4.42 3.15
N ASP A 25 0.81 -4.70 4.16
CA ASP A 25 -0.24 -5.70 4.04
C ASP A 25 -1.27 -5.31 2.99
N LEU A 26 -1.59 -4.02 2.91
CA LEU A 26 -2.48 -3.51 1.87
C LEU A 26 -1.86 -3.76 0.49
N LEU A 27 -0.58 -3.46 0.33
CA LEU A 27 0.12 -3.69 -0.93
C LEU A 27 0.06 -5.17 -1.33
N ARG A 28 0.34 -6.06 -0.37
CA ARG A 28 0.29 -7.50 -0.63
C ARG A 28 -1.11 -7.96 -1.01
N ALA A 29 -2.13 -7.43 -0.34
CA ALA A 29 -3.51 -7.78 -0.66
C ALA A 29 -3.86 -7.37 -2.08
N LEU A 30 -3.40 -6.20 -2.51
CA LEU A 30 -3.60 -5.74 -3.88
C LEU A 30 -2.88 -6.64 -4.88
N GLU A 31 -1.62 -6.98 -4.60
CA GLU A 31 -0.83 -7.82 -5.48
C GLU A 31 -1.39 -9.24 -5.60
N GLN A 32 -1.96 -9.76 -4.53
CA GLN A 32 -2.50 -11.12 -4.48
C GLN A 32 -4.00 -11.17 -4.74
N ASN A 33 -4.61 -10.03 -5.00
CA ASN A 33 -6.05 -9.92 -5.21
C ASN A 33 -6.84 -10.49 -4.04
N ARG A 34 -6.43 -10.15 -2.83
CA ARG A 34 -7.08 -10.58 -1.60
C ARG A 34 -7.89 -9.47 -0.98
N SER A 35 -8.81 -9.83 -0.11
CA SER A 35 -9.56 -8.87 0.69
C SER A 35 -8.64 -8.17 1.69
N PHE A 36 -8.95 -6.91 1.99
CA PHE A 36 -8.26 -6.14 3.00
C PHE A 36 -9.27 -5.36 3.82
N GLU A 37 -9.10 -5.36 5.13
CA GLU A 37 -10.02 -4.70 6.04
C GLU A 37 -9.71 -3.20 6.10
N ILE A 38 -10.58 -2.40 5.48
CA ILE A 38 -10.37 -0.95 5.35
C ILE A 38 -10.30 -0.26 6.70
N SER A 39 -10.98 -0.81 7.72
CA SER A 39 -10.93 -0.22 9.05
C SER A 39 -9.52 -0.11 9.62
N GLN A 40 -8.60 -0.96 9.18
CA GLN A 40 -7.20 -0.87 9.62
C GLN A 40 -6.54 0.43 9.18
N LEU A 41 -6.96 0.98 8.05
CA LEU A 41 -6.40 2.23 7.54
C LEU A 41 -6.81 3.43 8.39
N THR A 42 -7.98 3.38 9.00
CA THR A 42 -8.47 4.50 9.81
C THR A 42 -7.72 4.65 11.13
N GLU A 43 -6.96 3.64 11.52
CA GLU A 43 -6.17 3.66 12.75
C GLU A 43 -4.73 4.13 12.51
N LEU A 44 -4.35 4.34 11.25
CA LEU A 44 -3.00 4.77 10.90
C LEU A 44 -2.80 6.25 11.21
N SER A 45 -1.53 6.64 11.40
CA SER A 45 -1.18 8.04 11.45
C SER A 45 -1.53 8.70 10.11
N PHE A 46 -1.66 10.02 10.13
CA PHE A 46 -2.02 10.77 8.93
C PHE A 46 -1.09 10.48 7.75
N GLU A 47 0.21 10.42 8.03
CA GLU A 47 1.21 10.17 6.98
C GLU A 47 1.04 8.78 6.36
N HIS A 48 0.83 7.77 7.19
CA HIS A 48 0.65 6.41 6.69
C HIS A 48 -0.68 6.23 5.98
N PHE A 49 -1.69 6.92 6.46
CA PHE A 49 -2.98 6.91 5.77
C PHE A 49 -2.86 7.50 4.36
N ASN A 50 -2.19 8.64 4.25
CA ASN A 50 -1.96 9.27 2.94
C ASN A 50 -1.13 8.38 2.02
N LEU A 51 -0.13 7.70 2.56
CA LEU A 51 0.68 6.76 1.81
C LEU A 51 -0.19 5.62 1.26
N SER A 52 -1.12 5.13 2.07
CA SER A 52 -2.06 4.09 1.64
C SER A 52 -2.97 4.58 0.51
N MET A 53 -3.45 5.82 0.60
CA MET A 53 -4.27 6.38 -0.45
C MET A 53 -3.49 6.54 -1.76
N ASP A 54 -2.25 6.97 -1.67
CA ASP A 54 -1.39 7.08 -2.85
C ASP A 54 -1.15 5.71 -3.48
N LEU A 55 -0.95 4.69 -2.66
CA LEU A 55 -0.79 3.32 -3.14
C LEU A 55 -2.01 2.86 -3.93
N ILE A 56 -3.19 3.09 -3.38
CA ILE A 56 -4.44 2.68 -4.02
C ILE A 56 -4.60 3.38 -5.36
N ARG A 57 -4.30 4.68 -5.42
CA ARG A 57 -4.40 5.44 -6.67
C ARG A 57 -3.46 4.89 -7.72
N GLU A 58 -2.21 4.66 -7.36
CA GLU A 58 -1.24 4.13 -8.31
C GLU A 58 -1.60 2.72 -8.75
N TRP A 59 -2.03 1.89 -7.81
CA TRP A 59 -2.44 0.53 -8.14
C TRP A 59 -3.59 0.51 -9.13
N ARG A 60 -4.54 1.41 -8.96
CA ARG A 60 -5.66 1.52 -9.86
C ARG A 60 -5.22 1.81 -11.29
N LEU A 61 -4.25 2.72 -11.44
CA LEU A 61 -3.72 3.08 -12.75
C LEU A 61 -2.95 1.91 -13.37
N ILE A 62 -2.06 1.32 -12.61
CA ILE A 62 -1.24 0.18 -13.06
C ILE A 62 -2.14 -1.01 -13.40
N GLY A 63 -3.08 -1.32 -12.53
CA GLY A 63 -4.00 -2.44 -12.74
C GLY A 63 -4.86 -2.30 -13.98
N ARG A 64 -5.29 -1.08 -14.27
CA ARG A 64 -6.07 -0.82 -15.48
C ARG A 64 -5.24 -1.02 -16.74
N ASN A 65 -3.98 -0.58 -16.69
CA ASN A 65 -3.09 -0.77 -17.83
C ASN A 65 -2.81 -2.24 -18.07
N TYR A 66 -2.62 -3.00 -17.00
CA TYR A 66 -2.42 -4.44 -17.10
C TYR A 66 -3.59 -5.14 -17.77
N LYS A 67 -4.81 -4.75 -17.39
CA LYS A 67 -6.00 -5.41 -17.89
C LYS A 67 -6.29 -5.13 -19.36
N LYS A 68 -5.69 -4.11 -19.92
CA LYS A 68 -5.88 -3.75 -21.32
C LYS A 68 -4.99 -4.55 -22.25
N ILE A 69 -4.03 -5.22 -21.72
CA ILE A 69 -3.13 -6.03 -22.51
C ILE A 69 -3.70 -7.44 -22.66
#